data_ea5f5d658eed75e31f0659474ffc2d82
#
_entry.id   ea5f5d658eed75e31f0659474ffc2d82
#
_cell.length_a   1.000
_cell.length_b   1.000
_cell.length_c   1.000
_cell.angle_alpha   90.00
_cell.angle_beta   90.00
_cell.angle_gamma   90.00
#
_symmetry.space_group_name_H-M   'P 1'
#
loop_
_entity.id
_entity.type
_entity.pdbx_description
1 polymer ?
#
loop_
_entity_poly.entity_id
_entity_poly.type
_entity_poly.pdbx_seq_one_letter_code
_entity_poly.pdbx_strand_id
1 'polypeptide(L)'
;MYNLFTVLNSAYMIFGVVWIKSLYENVDLNKIKTIYILDTGLKDKDLQFLKEFDKVEIINSDLNETSTSDALPKNSIWLQHVLRKTKYFRKVLRKDDLPLVMVDSDCMFVSDIFEHLDLESDVLVCNRSYKDYDNWIASFFVANNVDKGIKFLNAWISRMKLLMIEQPNRGWFESHSLNLCIEELKNDPKNEIKIGDVFTKNVACEEISC
;
A
#
# COMPACT_ATOMS: atom_id res chain seq x y z
N MET A 1 13.35 12.77 -0.06
CA MET A 1 13.72 11.37 -0.32
C MET A 1 12.66 10.49 0.32
N TYR A 2 12.22 9.43 -0.37
CA TYR A 2 11.13 8.54 0.03
C TYR A 2 11.60 7.11 0.09
N ASN A 3 10.88 6.28 0.85
CA ASN A 3 10.90 4.84 0.67
C ASN A 3 9.65 4.40 -0.09
N LEU A 4 9.77 3.32 -0.87
CA LEU A 4 8.64 2.65 -1.50
C LEU A 4 8.36 1.32 -0.81
N PHE A 5 7.11 0.88 -0.84
CA PHE A 5 6.69 -0.40 -0.27
C PHE A 5 5.66 -1.07 -1.16
N THR A 6 5.85 -2.35 -1.41
CA THR A 6 4.87 -3.22 -2.06
C THR A 6 4.88 -4.61 -1.45
N VAL A 7 3.92 -5.45 -1.84
CA VAL A 7 3.79 -6.85 -1.39
C VAL A 7 3.79 -7.75 -2.60
N LEU A 8 4.60 -8.81 -2.56
CA LEU A 8 4.69 -9.77 -3.65
C LEU A 8 4.69 -11.21 -3.14
N ASN A 9 4.10 -12.08 -3.95
CA ASN A 9 4.30 -13.52 -3.91
C ASN A 9 4.55 -14.04 -5.35
N SER A 10 4.92 -15.30 -5.48
CA SER A 10 5.23 -15.88 -6.81
C SER A 10 4.02 -15.94 -7.75
N ALA A 11 2.79 -15.96 -7.25
CA ALA A 11 1.59 -15.93 -8.11
C ALA A 11 1.37 -14.55 -8.75
N TYR A 12 1.76 -13.48 -8.03
CA TYR A 12 1.68 -12.09 -8.50
C TYR A 12 2.98 -11.60 -9.17
N MET A 13 3.98 -12.46 -9.34
CA MET A 13 5.28 -12.03 -9.87
C MET A 13 5.20 -11.46 -11.29
N ILE A 14 4.23 -11.88 -12.10
CA ILE A 14 4.00 -11.31 -13.43
C ILE A 14 3.70 -9.79 -13.34
N PHE A 15 2.90 -9.37 -12.39
CA PHE A 15 2.62 -7.96 -12.12
C PHE A 15 3.84 -7.28 -11.49
N GLY A 16 4.51 -7.96 -10.56
CA GLY A 16 5.74 -7.46 -9.93
C GLY A 16 6.84 -7.12 -10.93
N VAL A 17 6.97 -7.88 -12.02
CA VAL A 17 7.90 -7.57 -13.12
C VAL A 17 7.52 -6.27 -13.82
N VAL A 18 6.23 -6.06 -14.12
CA VAL A 18 5.74 -4.81 -14.73
C VAL A 18 5.93 -3.65 -13.76
N TRP A 19 5.56 -3.84 -12.49
CA TRP A 19 5.69 -2.85 -11.42
C TRP A 19 7.13 -2.34 -11.30
N ILE A 20 8.11 -3.25 -11.14
CA ILE A 20 9.51 -2.85 -10.92
C ILE A 20 10.11 -2.22 -12.19
N LYS A 21 9.84 -2.77 -13.38
CA LYS A 21 10.36 -2.21 -14.63
C LYS A 21 9.78 -0.82 -14.90
N SER A 22 8.47 -0.65 -14.79
CA SER A 22 7.83 0.66 -14.98
C SER A 22 8.31 1.69 -13.96
N LEU A 23 8.60 1.29 -12.72
CA LEU A 23 9.21 2.15 -11.71
C LEU A 23 10.58 2.67 -12.19
N TYR A 24 11.45 1.77 -12.66
CA TYR A 24 12.80 2.14 -13.10
C TYR A 24 12.82 2.95 -14.40
N GLU A 25 11.79 2.80 -15.23
CA GLU A 25 11.65 3.53 -16.50
C GLU A 25 11.05 4.92 -16.33
N ASN A 26 10.12 5.12 -15.38
CA ASN A 26 9.28 6.32 -15.35
C ASN A 26 9.44 7.17 -14.10
N VAL A 27 10.16 6.72 -13.06
CA VAL A 27 10.30 7.44 -11.79
C VAL A 27 11.74 7.86 -11.55
N ASP A 28 11.93 9.08 -11.03
CA ASP A 28 13.27 9.54 -10.63
C ASP A 28 13.77 8.77 -9.40
N LEU A 29 14.63 7.79 -9.63
CA LEU A 29 15.19 6.93 -8.59
C LEU A 29 16.05 7.69 -7.57
N ASN A 30 16.52 8.92 -7.87
CA ASN A 30 17.24 9.73 -6.89
C ASN A 30 16.34 10.20 -5.74
N LYS A 31 15.03 10.25 -5.97
CA LYS A 31 14.03 10.54 -4.93
C LYS A 31 13.77 9.36 -4.00
N ILE A 32 14.21 8.14 -4.37
CA ILE A 32 13.99 6.90 -3.63
C ILE A 32 15.25 6.50 -2.88
N LYS A 33 15.10 6.21 -1.57
CA LYS A 33 16.18 5.62 -0.74
C LYS A 33 16.16 4.10 -0.84
N THR A 34 15.01 3.49 -0.55
CA THR A 34 14.85 2.03 -0.50
C THR A 34 13.49 1.62 -1.06
N ILE A 35 13.48 0.51 -1.78
CA ILE A 35 12.27 -0.16 -2.29
C ILE A 35 12.06 -1.42 -1.46
N TYR A 36 11.12 -1.37 -0.52
CA TYR A 36 10.78 -2.50 0.32
C TYR A 36 9.76 -3.41 -0.36
N ILE A 37 10.09 -4.68 -0.50
CA ILE A 37 9.19 -5.70 -1.02
C ILE A 37 8.90 -6.69 0.11
N LEU A 38 7.65 -6.72 0.58
CA LEU A 38 7.20 -7.72 1.55
C LEU A 38 6.99 -9.05 0.83
N ASP A 39 7.85 -10.01 1.14
CA ASP A 39 7.76 -11.38 0.64
C ASP A 39 6.65 -12.14 1.39
N THR A 40 5.62 -12.55 0.64
CA THR A 40 4.52 -13.39 1.12
C THR A 40 4.47 -14.74 0.42
N GLY A 41 5.62 -15.22 -0.06
CA GLY A 41 5.80 -16.52 -0.72
C GLY A 41 6.46 -16.42 -2.09
N LEU A 42 7.55 -15.68 -2.20
CA LEU A 42 8.42 -15.64 -3.37
C LEU A 42 9.28 -16.90 -3.46
N LYS A 43 9.47 -17.43 -4.66
CA LYS A 43 10.40 -18.52 -4.95
C LYS A 43 11.80 -17.97 -5.20
N ASP A 44 12.81 -18.83 -5.10
CA ASP A 44 14.22 -18.45 -5.28
C ASP A 44 14.48 -17.72 -6.60
N LYS A 45 13.86 -18.14 -7.70
CA LYS A 45 13.99 -17.48 -9.02
C LYS A 45 13.46 -16.03 -9.00
N ASP A 46 12.38 -15.79 -8.26
CA ASP A 46 11.75 -14.46 -8.15
C ASP A 46 12.62 -13.55 -7.27
N LEU A 47 13.17 -14.11 -6.19
CA LEU A 47 14.14 -13.42 -5.34
C LEU A 47 15.43 -13.08 -6.09
N GLN A 48 15.92 -13.98 -6.96
CA GLN A 48 17.09 -13.71 -7.81
C GLN A 48 16.82 -12.56 -8.77
N PHE A 49 15.66 -12.57 -9.44
CA PHE A 49 15.27 -11.47 -10.36
C PHE A 49 15.18 -10.13 -9.63
N LEU A 50 14.53 -10.08 -8.45
CA LEU A 50 14.36 -8.82 -7.71
C LEU A 50 15.69 -8.26 -7.18
N LYS A 51 16.68 -9.11 -6.91
CA LYS A 51 18.03 -8.68 -6.50
C LYS A 51 18.85 -8.03 -7.61
N GLU A 52 18.44 -8.12 -8.86
CA GLU A 52 19.08 -7.41 -9.98
C GLU A 52 18.80 -5.90 -9.96
N PHE A 53 17.82 -5.45 -9.18
CA PHE A 53 17.43 -4.05 -9.07
C PHE A 53 18.07 -3.38 -7.87
N ASP A 54 18.75 -2.26 -8.11
CA ASP A 54 19.31 -1.45 -7.04
C ASP A 54 18.21 -0.95 -6.08
N LYS A 55 18.59 -0.70 -4.83
CA LYS A 55 17.71 -0.19 -3.78
C LYS A 55 16.60 -1.13 -3.31
N VAL A 56 16.47 -2.33 -3.86
CA VAL A 56 15.49 -3.33 -3.43
C VAL A 56 15.93 -4.01 -2.13
N GLU A 57 15.08 -3.98 -1.12
CA GLU A 57 15.21 -4.73 0.14
C GLU A 57 14.02 -5.66 0.31
N ILE A 58 14.27 -6.95 0.42
CA ILE A 58 13.23 -7.96 0.64
C ILE A 58 12.99 -8.11 2.14
N ILE A 59 11.75 -7.98 2.56
CA ILE A 59 11.31 -8.20 3.94
C ILE A 59 10.54 -9.51 3.99
N ASN A 60 11.05 -10.49 4.73
CA ASN A 60 10.34 -11.75 4.93
C ASN A 60 9.11 -11.53 5.83
N SER A 61 7.97 -12.01 5.39
CA SER A 61 6.78 -12.05 6.24
C SER A 61 6.90 -13.21 7.25
N ASP A 62 6.26 -13.03 8.42
CA ASP A 62 6.23 -14.09 9.45
C ASP A 62 5.31 -15.27 9.07
N LEU A 63 4.76 -15.28 7.84
CA LEU A 63 3.93 -16.37 7.31
C LEU A 63 4.67 -17.17 6.24
N ASN A 64 4.65 -18.49 6.46
CA ASN A 64 5.06 -19.46 5.45
C ASN A 64 3.90 -19.93 4.55
N GLU A 65 2.75 -19.25 4.57
CA GLU A 65 1.59 -19.65 3.79
C GLU A 65 1.44 -18.75 2.56
N THR A 66 1.52 -19.34 1.38
CA THR A 66 1.26 -18.67 0.11
C THR A 66 -0.25 -18.54 -0.08
N SER A 67 -0.76 -17.31 -0.22
CA SER A 67 -2.06 -17.12 -0.83
C SER A 67 -1.90 -17.26 -2.34
N THR A 68 -2.70 -18.11 -2.95
CA THR A 68 -2.82 -18.17 -4.41
C THR A 68 -3.68 -17.00 -4.88
N SER A 69 -3.51 -16.57 -6.15
CA SER A 69 -4.37 -15.57 -6.80
C SER A 69 -5.86 -15.90 -6.76
N ASP A 70 -6.18 -17.18 -6.53
CA ASP A 70 -7.56 -17.69 -6.40
C ASP A 70 -8.13 -17.55 -4.98
N ALA A 71 -7.37 -17.01 -4.04
CA ALA A 71 -7.88 -16.69 -2.71
C ALA A 71 -8.94 -15.58 -2.87
N LEU A 72 -10.18 -15.99 -2.96
CA LEU A 72 -11.33 -15.09 -2.99
C LEU A 72 -11.22 -14.07 -1.84
N PRO A 73 -11.67 -12.81 -2.05
CA PRO A 73 -11.61 -11.74 -1.04
C PRO A 73 -12.33 -12.04 0.29
N LYS A 74 -12.87 -13.22 0.44
CA LYS A 74 -13.59 -13.73 1.64
C LYS A 74 -12.80 -14.76 2.45
N ASN A 75 -11.58 -15.10 2.02
CA ASN A 75 -10.77 -16.11 2.70
C ASN A 75 -10.06 -15.47 3.91
N SER A 76 -10.05 -16.19 5.04
CA SER A 76 -9.33 -15.77 6.25
C SER A 76 -7.83 -15.53 6.02
N ILE A 77 -7.22 -16.26 5.10
CA ILE A 77 -5.82 -16.10 4.68
C ILE A 77 -5.63 -14.75 4.00
N TRP A 78 -6.50 -14.39 3.06
CA TRP A 78 -6.44 -13.08 2.38
C TRP A 78 -6.58 -11.91 3.37
N LEU A 79 -7.52 -11.99 4.32
CA LEU A 79 -7.69 -10.99 5.37
C LEU A 79 -6.43 -10.80 6.22
N GLN A 80 -5.73 -11.91 6.53
CA GLN A 80 -4.46 -11.86 7.23
C GLN A 80 -3.36 -11.19 6.40
N HIS A 81 -3.29 -11.43 5.09
CA HIS A 81 -2.34 -10.77 4.20
C HIS A 81 -2.56 -9.26 4.16
N VAL A 82 -3.81 -8.81 4.00
CA VAL A 82 -4.17 -7.39 4.01
C VAL A 82 -3.78 -6.72 5.32
N LEU A 83 -4.12 -7.32 6.46
CA LEU A 83 -3.74 -6.80 7.77
C LEU A 83 -2.22 -6.76 7.95
N ARG A 84 -1.49 -7.73 7.41
CA ARG A 84 -0.03 -7.77 7.46
C ARG A 84 0.60 -6.71 6.58
N LYS A 85 0.13 -6.52 5.35
CA LYS A 85 0.59 -5.43 4.48
C LYS A 85 0.65 -4.12 5.28
N THR A 86 -0.45 -3.74 5.91
CA THR A 86 -0.55 -2.51 6.70
C THR A 86 0.36 -2.51 7.94
N LYS A 87 0.49 -3.65 8.65
CA LYS A 87 1.39 -3.78 9.80
C LYS A 87 2.86 -3.65 9.41
N TYR A 88 3.28 -4.28 8.30
CA TYR A 88 4.65 -4.21 7.82
C TYR A 88 4.99 -2.84 7.27
N PHE A 89 4.06 -2.21 6.55
CA PHE A 89 4.19 -0.82 6.14
C PHE A 89 4.48 0.09 7.34
N ARG A 90 3.68 -0.04 8.41
CA ARG A 90 3.92 0.70 9.66
C ARG A 90 5.27 0.37 10.30
N LYS A 91 5.73 -0.90 10.25
CA LYS A 91 7.04 -1.32 10.77
C LYS A 91 8.19 -0.67 10.02
N VAL A 92 8.10 -0.62 8.69
CA VAL A 92 9.09 0.06 7.83
C VAL A 92 9.10 1.56 8.09
N LEU A 93 7.93 2.21 8.15
CA LEU A 93 7.80 3.64 8.43
C LEU A 93 8.49 4.02 9.74
N ARG A 94 8.38 3.18 10.79
CA ARG A 94 9.07 3.41 12.08
C ARG A 94 10.58 3.20 12.02
N LYS A 95 11.05 2.27 11.16
CA LYS A 95 12.46 1.90 11.09
C LYS A 95 13.30 3.02 10.51
N ASP A 96 12.82 3.67 9.46
CA ASP A 96 13.64 4.53 8.62
C ASP A 96 13.44 6.03 8.87
N ASP A 97 12.37 6.39 9.57
CA ASP A 97 12.00 7.80 9.84
C ASP A 97 11.95 8.66 8.56
N LEU A 98 11.49 8.07 7.46
CA LEU A 98 11.33 8.71 6.15
C LEU A 98 9.91 8.53 5.64
N PRO A 99 9.40 9.48 4.84
CA PRO A 99 8.15 9.29 4.11
C PRO A 99 8.13 7.96 3.35
N LEU A 100 7.00 7.27 3.41
CA LEU A 100 6.84 5.95 2.82
C LEU A 100 5.62 5.90 1.91
N VAL A 101 5.82 5.43 0.68
CA VAL A 101 4.79 5.29 -0.35
C VAL A 101 4.49 3.81 -0.55
N MET A 102 3.24 3.41 -0.37
CA MET A 102 2.74 2.08 -0.71
C MET A 102 2.07 2.12 -2.07
N VAL A 103 2.46 1.20 -2.93
CA VAL A 103 1.83 0.97 -4.24
C VAL A 103 1.60 -0.52 -4.40
N ASP A 104 0.36 -0.93 -4.68
CA ASP A 104 0.06 -2.34 -4.90
C ASP A 104 0.81 -2.89 -6.12
N SER A 105 1.18 -4.15 -6.05
CA SER A 105 2.05 -4.79 -7.07
C SER A 105 1.38 -5.00 -8.43
N ASP A 106 0.07 -4.84 -8.52
CA ASP A 106 -0.72 -4.86 -9.75
C ASP A 106 -0.93 -3.46 -10.37
N CYS A 107 -0.22 -2.46 -9.84
CA CYS A 107 -0.13 -1.12 -10.43
C CYS A 107 1.07 -1.00 -11.37
N MET A 108 1.02 0.00 -12.27
CA MET A 108 2.10 0.36 -13.18
C MET A 108 2.41 1.85 -13.07
N PHE A 109 3.69 2.21 -13.06
CA PHE A 109 4.11 3.61 -13.07
C PHE A 109 4.16 4.13 -14.51
N VAL A 110 3.43 5.18 -14.82
CA VAL A 110 3.39 5.80 -16.15
C VAL A 110 4.06 7.18 -16.19
N SER A 111 4.39 7.75 -15.02
CA SER A 111 5.19 8.97 -14.84
C SER A 111 5.80 9.02 -13.44
N ASP A 112 6.58 10.07 -13.13
CA ASP A 112 7.14 10.27 -11.80
C ASP A 112 6.05 10.64 -10.79
N ILE A 113 5.71 9.67 -9.92
CA ILE A 113 4.69 9.85 -8.89
C ILE A 113 5.01 10.99 -7.91
N PHE A 114 6.30 11.28 -7.67
CA PHE A 114 6.73 12.27 -6.69
C PHE A 114 6.46 13.72 -7.15
N GLU A 115 6.17 13.94 -8.44
CA GLU A 115 5.78 15.26 -8.95
C GLU A 115 4.33 15.62 -8.64
N HIS A 116 3.55 14.64 -8.21
CA HIS A 116 2.11 14.77 -7.99
C HIS A 116 1.69 14.65 -6.53
N LEU A 117 2.66 14.43 -5.61
CA LEU A 117 2.36 14.30 -4.19
C LEU A 117 2.14 15.67 -3.53
N ASP A 118 1.03 15.83 -2.83
CA ASP A 118 0.79 16.96 -1.93
C ASP A 118 1.61 16.78 -0.65
N LEU A 119 2.62 17.65 -0.46
CA LEU A 119 3.51 17.61 0.70
C LEU A 119 2.91 18.28 1.95
N GLU A 120 1.79 18.99 1.83
CA GLU A 120 1.11 19.65 2.94
C GLU A 120 0.24 18.70 3.75
N SER A 121 -0.12 17.56 3.18
CA SER A 121 -0.88 16.50 3.84
C SER A 121 0.03 15.56 4.60
N ASP A 122 -0.39 15.13 5.80
CA ASP A 122 0.34 14.15 6.62
C ASP A 122 0.29 12.75 6.02
N VAL A 123 -0.88 12.40 5.45
CA VAL A 123 -1.10 11.16 4.71
C VAL A 123 -1.87 11.46 3.42
N LEU A 124 -1.57 10.70 2.36
CA LEU A 124 -2.30 10.74 1.11
C LEU A 124 -2.91 9.37 0.82
N VAL A 125 -4.14 9.37 0.35
CA VAL A 125 -4.88 8.16 0.00
C VAL A 125 -5.50 8.34 -1.38
N CYS A 126 -5.47 7.29 -2.19
CA CYS A 126 -6.10 7.34 -3.49
C CYS A 126 -7.63 7.40 -3.35
N ASN A 127 -8.24 8.41 -3.95
CA ASN A 127 -9.68 8.59 -3.98
C ASN A 127 -10.21 8.36 -5.41
N ARG A 128 -11.04 7.34 -5.57
CA ARG A 128 -11.86 7.14 -6.75
C ARG A 128 -13.25 7.73 -6.50
N SER A 129 -13.39 9.05 -6.63
CA SER A 129 -14.71 9.66 -6.53
C SER A 129 -15.58 9.26 -7.73
N TYR A 130 -16.59 8.45 -7.48
CA TYR A 130 -17.67 8.14 -8.41
C TYR A 130 -18.88 9.01 -8.05
N LYS A 131 -19.13 10.01 -8.87
CA LYS A 131 -20.32 10.87 -8.94
C LYS A 131 -20.86 11.49 -7.65
N ASP A 132 -21.00 10.76 -6.53
CA ASP A 132 -21.66 11.28 -5.32
C ASP A 132 -21.10 10.77 -3.99
N TYR A 133 -19.99 10.01 -3.99
CA TYR A 133 -19.37 9.53 -2.75
C TYR A 133 -17.86 9.33 -2.92
N ASP A 134 -17.14 9.67 -1.87
CA ASP A 134 -15.72 9.35 -1.75
C ASP A 134 -15.52 7.85 -1.66
N ASN A 135 -14.68 7.31 -2.51
CA ASN A 135 -14.31 5.92 -2.49
C ASN A 135 -12.79 5.80 -2.37
N TRP A 136 -12.32 5.74 -1.14
CA TRP A 136 -10.91 5.60 -0.83
C TRP A 136 -10.46 4.17 -1.07
N ILE A 137 -9.41 4.01 -1.86
CA ILE A 137 -8.84 2.71 -2.19
C ILE A 137 -7.43 2.56 -1.63
N ALA A 138 -7.13 1.34 -1.21
CA ALA A 138 -5.89 1.01 -0.51
C ALA A 138 -4.71 0.66 -1.44
N SER A 139 -4.88 0.77 -2.76
CA SER A 139 -3.84 0.44 -3.74
C SER A 139 -2.68 1.44 -3.75
N PHE A 140 -2.94 2.67 -3.30
CA PHE A 140 -1.94 3.71 -3.16
C PHE A 140 -2.13 4.47 -1.85
N PHE A 141 -1.07 4.55 -1.06
CA PHE A 141 -1.06 5.24 0.23
C PHE A 141 0.29 5.86 0.50
N VAL A 142 0.32 7.11 0.97
CA VAL A 142 1.55 7.81 1.35
C VAL A 142 1.46 8.26 2.80
N ALA A 143 2.51 8.00 3.57
CA ALA A 143 2.75 8.62 4.84
C ALA A 143 3.88 9.66 4.68
N ASN A 144 3.53 10.93 4.49
CA ASN A 144 4.49 12.03 4.41
C ASN A 144 5.07 12.38 5.76
N ASN A 145 4.23 12.37 6.80
CA ASN A 145 4.63 12.60 8.18
C ASN A 145 4.67 11.26 8.92
N VAL A 146 5.82 10.89 9.46
CA VAL A 146 6.03 9.58 10.09
C VAL A 146 5.13 9.38 11.31
N ASP A 147 5.10 10.33 12.23
CA ASP A 147 4.31 10.21 13.48
C ASP A 147 2.80 10.19 13.21
N LYS A 148 2.33 11.09 12.36
CA LYS A 148 0.92 11.16 11.96
C LYS A 148 0.52 9.93 11.12
N GLY A 149 1.40 9.48 10.23
CA GLY A 149 1.23 8.25 9.46
C GLY A 149 1.10 7.02 10.37
N ILE A 150 1.94 6.91 11.41
CA ILE A 150 1.83 5.84 12.40
C ILE A 150 0.50 5.90 13.17
N LYS A 151 0.05 7.11 13.56
CA LYS A 151 -1.26 7.28 14.21
C LYS A 151 -2.40 6.84 13.30
N PHE A 152 -2.38 7.27 12.04
CA PHE A 152 -3.35 6.85 11.02
C PHE A 152 -3.38 5.33 10.84
N LEU A 153 -2.21 4.71 10.64
CA LEU A 153 -2.10 3.26 10.46
C LEU A 153 -2.58 2.47 11.69
N ASN A 154 -2.37 3.00 12.90
CA ASN A 154 -2.91 2.38 14.11
C ASN A 154 -4.46 2.39 14.12
N ALA A 155 -5.08 3.51 13.75
CA ALA A 155 -6.53 3.61 13.62
C ALA A 155 -7.06 2.66 12.55
N TRP A 156 -6.45 2.65 11.36
CA TRP A 156 -6.85 1.77 10.27
C TRP A 156 -6.70 0.28 10.63
N ILE A 157 -5.57 -0.15 11.22
CA ILE A 157 -5.36 -1.52 11.72
C ILE A 157 -6.41 -1.89 12.77
N SER A 158 -6.76 -0.98 13.66
CA SER A 158 -7.79 -1.22 14.67
C SER A 158 -9.15 -1.41 14.00
N ARG A 159 -9.49 -0.59 13.01
CA ARG A 159 -10.74 -0.71 12.25
C ARG A 159 -10.82 -2.00 11.45
N MET A 160 -9.72 -2.42 10.81
CA MET A 160 -9.64 -3.72 10.16
C MET A 160 -9.95 -4.86 11.11
N LYS A 161 -9.35 -4.87 12.31
CA LYS A 161 -9.59 -5.92 13.31
C LYS A 161 -11.03 -5.98 13.77
N LEU A 162 -11.68 -4.82 13.98
CA LEU A 162 -13.09 -4.75 14.34
C LEU A 162 -13.97 -5.33 13.23
N LEU A 163 -13.74 -4.94 11.99
CA LEU A 163 -14.49 -5.46 10.84
C LEU A 163 -14.31 -6.96 10.64
N MET A 164 -13.13 -7.51 10.92
CA MET A 164 -12.91 -8.97 10.87
C MET A 164 -13.85 -9.72 11.85
N ILE A 165 -14.20 -9.11 12.95
CA ILE A 165 -15.13 -9.68 13.94
C ILE A 165 -16.59 -9.43 13.53
N GLU A 166 -16.91 -8.19 13.14
CA GLU A 166 -18.29 -7.75 12.85
C GLU A 166 -18.81 -8.30 11.52
N GLN A 167 -17.93 -8.41 10.51
CA GLN A 167 -18.28 -8.75 9.13
C GLN A 167 -17.27 -9.70 8.48
N PRO A 168 -17.07 -10.92 9.00
CA PRO A 168 -15.99 -11.83 8.58
C PRO A 168 -16.07 -12.29 7.12
N ASN A 169 -17.24 -12.14 6.48
CA ASN A 169 -17.49 -12.57 5.10
C ASN A 169 -17.56 -11.40 4.09
N ARG A 170 -17.20 -10.18 4.51
CA ARG A 170 -17.28 -9.01 3.62
C ARG A 170 -16.16 -9.03 2.58
N GLY A 171 -16.52 -8.85 1.31
CA GLY A 171 -15.56 -8.54 0.25
C GLY A 171 -15.05 -7.08 0.33
N TRP A 172 -13.94 -6.78 -0.36
CA TRP A 172 -13.32 -5.43 -0.42
C TRP A 172 -12.99 -4.85 0.97
N PHE A 173 -12.55 -5.72 1.83
CA PHE A 173 -12.34 -5.47 3.25
C PHE A 173 -11.36 -4.33 3.53
N GLU A 174 -10.26 -4.27 2.77
CA GLU A 174 -9.19 -3.30 2.95
C GLU A 174 -9.68 -1.88 2.68
N SER A 175 -10.21 -1.63 1.49
CA SER A 175 -10.73 -0.32 1.11
C SER A 175 -11.93 0.09 1.97
N HIS A 176 -12.81 -0.88 2.33
CA HIS A 176 -13.94 -0.57 3.20
C HIS A 176 -13.49 -0.14 4.61
N SER A 177 -12.54 -0.85 5.21
CA SER A 177 -11.98 -0.46 6.53
C SER A 177 -11.27 0.88 6.47
N LEU A 178 -10.62 1.19 5.34
CA LEU A 178 -9.97 2.47 5.09
C LEU A 178 -10.99 3.61 5.03
N ASN A 179 -12.09 3.43 4.27
CA ASN A 179 -13.16 4.42 4.18
C ASN A 179 -13.74 4.75 5.56
N LEU A 180 -14.09 3.71 6.33
CA LEU A 180 -14.61 3.90 7.70
C LEU A 180 -13.60 4.60 8.62
N CYS A 181 -12.33 4.24 8.53
CA CYS A 181 -11.28 4.87 9.32
C CYS A 181 -11.14 6.37 8.97
N ILE A 182 -11.19 6.72 7.68
CA ILE A 182 -11.11 8.11 7.23
C ILE A 182 -12.32 8.91 7.71
N GLU A 183 -13.52 8.35 7.60
CA GLU A 183 -14.75 8.98 8.09
C GLU A 183 -14.69 9.23 9.61
N GLU A 184 -14.25 8.25 10.39
CA GLU A 184 -14.08 8.38 11.83
C GLU A 184 -13.09 9.47 12.19
N LEU A 185 -11.92 9.50 11.51
CA LEU A 185 -10.89 10.53 11.73
C LEU A 185 -11.36 11.93 11.32
N LYS A 186 -12.06 12.07 10.19
CA LYS A 186 -12.61 13.36 9.74
C LYS A 186 -13.67 13.92 10.69
N ASN A 187 -14.42 13.04 11.35
CA ASN A 187 -15.47 13.41 12.30
C ASN A 187 -14.97 13.59 13.76
N ASP A 188 -13.73 13.21 14.05
CA ASP A 188 -13.15 13.42 15.38
C ASP A 188 -12.58 14.84 15.50
N PRO A 189 -13.15 15.72 16.35
CA PRO A 189 -12.68 17.09 16.53
C PRO A 189 -11.27 17.19 17.15
N LYS A 190 -10.75 16.09 17.70
CA LYS A 190 -9.39 16.00 18.25
C LYS A 190 -8.38 15.47 17.25
N ASN A 191 -8.83 15.10 16.06
CA ASN A 191 -7.94 14.61 15.01
C ASN A 191 -7.09 15.77 14.47
N GLU A 192 -5.79 15.56 14.50
CA GLU A 192 -4.81 16.52 13.98
C GLU A 192 -4.14 16.03 12.68
N ILE A 193 -4.60 14.89 12.13
CA ILE A 193 -4.03 14.30 10.92
C ILE A 193 -4.66 14.96 9.69
N LYS A 194 -3.84 15.59 8.88
CA LYS A 194 -4.27 16.11 7.57
C LYS A 194 -4.28 14.97 6.55
N ILE A 195 -5.47 14.57 6.13
CA ILE A 195 -5.67 13.52 5.14
C ILE A 195 -5.95 14.18 3.79
N GLY A 196 -5.01 14.06 2.87
CA GLY A 196 -5.15 14.48 1.49
C GLY A 196 -5.60 13.35 0.60
N ASP A 197 -6.03 13.71 -0.61
CA ASP A 197 -6.40 12.76 -1.64
C ASP A 197 -5.45 12.83 -2.82
N VAL A 198 -5.25 11.67 -3.43
CA VAL A 198 -4.58 11.57 -4.71
C VAL A 198 -5.59 11.06 -5.72
N PHE A 199 -5.98 11.94 -6.66
CA PHE A 199 -6.87 11.52 -7.73
C PHE A 199 -6.14 10.59 -8.68
N THR A 200 -6.76 9.48 -9.04
CA THR A 200 -6.20 8.48 -9.97
C THR A 200 -5.73 9.06 -11.30
N LYS A 201 -6.34 10.16 -11.75
CA LYS A 201 -5.92 10.89 -12.95
C LYS A 201 -4.64 11.72 -12.77
N ASN A 202 -4.22 11.98 -11.55
CA ASN A 202 -3.03 12.79 -11.22
C ASN A 202 -1.87 11.93 -10.72
N VAL A 203 -2.15 10.69 -10.33
CA VAL A 203 -1.11 9.72 -9.98
C VAL A 203 -0.89 8.83 -11.19
N ALA A 204 0.31 8.83 -11.68
CA ALA A 204 0.72 8.06 -12.81
C ALA A 204 0.81 6.54 -12.50
N CYS A 205 -0.23 6.02 -11.89
CA CYS A 205 -0.34 4.64 -11.47
C CYS A 205 -1.72 4.13 -11.87
N GLU A 206 -1.77 3.30 -12.90
CA GLU A 206 -3.00 2.61 -13.31
C GLU A 206 -2.98 1.18 -12.79
N GLU A 207 -4.11 0.72 -12.27
CA GLU A 207 -4.30 -0.70 -12.00
C GLU A 207 -4.24 -1.47 -13.31
N ILE A 208 -3.41 -2.49 -13.35
CA ILE A 208 -3.41 -3.44 -14.46
C ILE A 208 -4.67 -4.30 -14.27
N SER A 209 -5.76 -3.91 -14.95
CA SER A 209 -6.95 -4.74 -14.99
C SER A 209 -6.65 -6.00 -15.83
N CYS A 210 -6.80 -7.15 -15.21
CA CYS A 210 -6.79 -8.46 -15.88
C CYS A 210 -8.17 -8.77 -16.45
#